data_54b3fc69f80fc7bbd894fcd98dca35ba
#
_entry.id   54b3fc69f80fc7bbd894fcd98dca35ba
#
_cell.length_a   1.000
_cell.length_b   1.000
_cell.length_c   1.000
_cell.angle_alpha   90.00
_cell.angle_beta   90.00
_cell.angle_gamma   90.00
#
_symmetry.space_group_name_H-M   'P 1'
#
loop_
_entity.id
_entity.type
_entity.pdbx_description
1 polymer ?
#
loop_
_entity_poly.entity_id
_entity_poly.type
_entity_poly.pdbx_seq_one_letter_code
_entity_poly.pdbx_strand_id
1 'polypeptide(L)'
;MGHDGCVRRLLLIEGIPGSGKTTTAGTAARWLERRGVHVSLFREGDPHPVDLAWQWWLAPAQFADLCREHPGAAAELRRCAWIGTAGVSIAYTRVDPGRCGGQWPGVAAAMTGREPYGGVVPASTFVDILAARWAEFGATAADSEGREVAIFDGTLLQNTLVELVLFGECDAATITADLRRLVAAVSPWRPVLLRLVPAEPGAAVAAVSRQRVDADGRPRWRDAVEDYTADTPWARAQGLTAPGALMAYLGHRQQVEAEILPNLPLRWADLPSPAGSTESWGPFEGSLTDVLAGLVRQQVG
;
A
#
# COMPACT_ATOMS: atom_id res chain seq x y z
N MET A 1 13.27 28.70 -26.16
CA MET A 1 13.39 28.21 -24.81
C MET A 1 12.45 27.00 -24.76
N GLY A 2 13.01 25.79 -24.90
CA GLY A 2 12.23 24.56 -24.85
C GLY A 2 11.69 24.41 -23.44
N HIS A 3 10.41 24.15 -23.30
CA HIS A 3 9.84 23.68 -22.07
C HIS A 3 10.52 22.32 -21.75
N ASP A 4 11.48 22.30 -20.85
CA ASP A 4 11.95 21.08 -20.22
C ASP A 4 10.72 20.46 -19.55
N GLY A 5 10.14 19.48 -20.22
CA GLY A 5 8.86 18.91 -19.89
C GLY A 5 8.87 18.40 -18.45
N CYS A 6 7.97 18.91 -17.66
CA CYS A 6 7.70 18.42 -16.29
C CYS A 6 7.53 16.90 -16.31
N VAL A 7 8.40 16.17 -15.64
CA VAL A 7 8.36 14.71 -15.62
C VAL A 7 7.91 14.25 -14.27
N ARG A 8 6.67 13.78 -14.25
CA ARG A 8 6.08 13.14 -13.07
C ARG A 8 6.01 11.65 -13.29
N ARG A 9 6.41 10.91 -12.30
CA ARG A 9 6.34 9.45 -12.30
C ARG A 9 5.85 8.94 -10.95
N LEU A 10 5.04 7.91 -10.99
CA LEU A 10 4.72 7.09 -9.82
C LEU A 10 5.44 5.76 -9.97
N LEU A 11 6.34 5.47 -9.06
CA LEU A 11 7.03 4.19 -8.96
C LEU A 11 6.36 3.36 -7.88
N LEU A 12 5.74 2.27 -8.28
CA LEU A 12 5.10 1.29 -7.40
C LEU A 12 6.09 0.14 -7.18
N ILE A 13 6.49 -0.11 -5.95
CA ILE A 13 7.40 -1.21 -5.60
C ILE A 13 6.61 -2.27 -4.86
N GLU A 14 6.45 -3.42 -5.49
CA GLU A 14 5.59 -4.50 -5.03
C GLU A 14 6.36 -5.81 -4.79
N GLY A 15 5.77 -6.72 -4.07
CA GLY A 15 6.34 -8.04 -3.76
C GLY A 15 5.81 -8.58 -2.43
N ILE A 16 6.15 -9.81 -2.12
CA ILE A 16 5.74 -10.48 -0.88
C ILE A 16 6.48 -9.91 0.34
N PRO A 17 6.02 -10.18 1.57
CA PRO A 17 6.78 -9.86 2.77
C PRO A 17 8.21 -10.42 2.70
N GLY A 18 9.18 -9.60 3.09
CA GLY A 18 10.59 -9.99 3.06
C GLY A 18 11.28 -9.88 1.70
N SER A 19 10.59 -9.49 0.62
CA SER A 19 11.21 -9.31 -0.71
C SER A 19 12.15 -8.11 -0.83
N GLY A 20 12.27 -7.25 0.19
CA GLY A 20 13.18 -6.10 0.17
C GLY A 20 12.57 -4.82 -0.40
N LYS A 21 11.24 -4.70 -0.49
CA LYS A 21 10.54 -3.52 -1.01
C LYS A 21 11.02 -2.21 -0.41
N THR A 22 10.99 -2.08 0.91
CA THR A 22 11.35 -0.86 1.63
C THR A 22 12.81 -0.45 1.39
N THR A 23 13.72 -1.42 1.35
CA THR A 23 15.14 -1.18 1.03
C THR A 23 15.31 -0.71 -0.41
N THR A 24 14.60 -1.35 -1.35
CA THR A 24 14.60 -0.98 -2.76
C THR A 24 14.03 0.44 -2.96
N ALA A 25 12.92 0.76 -2.30
CA ALA A 25 12.31 2.09 -2.35
C ALA A 25 13.28 3.17 -1.85
N GLY A 26 13.95 2.94 -0.72
CA GLY A 26 14.97 3.86 -0.20
C GLY A 26 16.19 3.98 -1.13
N THR A 27 16.61 2.88 -1.78
CA THR A 27 17.73 2.92 -2.75
C THR A 27 17.36 3.68 -4.01
N ALA A 28 16.15 3.46 -4.53
CA ALA A 28 15.62 4.18 -5.67
C ALA A 28 15.51 5.69 -5.39
N ALA A 29 14.98 6.06 -4.23
CA ALA A 29 14.88 7.46 -3.79
C ALA A 29 16.24 8.14 -3.80
N ARG A 30 17.23 7.59 -3.09
CA ARG A 30 18.59 8.15 -3.05
C ARG A 30 19.25 8.24 -4.43
N TRP A 31 19.00 7.27 -5.31
CA TRP A 31 19.55 7.29 -6.67
C TRP A 31 18.96 8.43 -7.52
N LEU A 32 17.66 8.68 -7.41
CA LEU A 32 16.95 9.76 -8.11
C LEU A 32 17.35 11.14 -7.55
N GLU A 33 17.39 11.31 -6.23
CA GLU A 33 17.77 12.55 -5.55
C GLU A 33 19.19 13.01 -5.95
N ARG A 34 20.15 12.06 -6.01
CA ARG A 34 21.51 12.37 -6.48
C ARG A 34 21.55 12.88 -7.94
N ARG A 35 20.47 12.75 -8.69
CA ARG A 35 20.32 13.25 -10.08
C ARG A 35 19.42 14.47 -10.18
N GLY A 36 19.13 15.13 -9.06
CA GLY A 36 18.34 16.36 -9.00
C GLY A 36 16.84 16.12 -9.27
N VAL A 37 16.34 14.90 -9.01
CA VAL A 37 14.91 14.60 -9.05
C VAL A 37 14.34 14.81 -7.67
N HIS A 38 13.23 15.53 -7.54
CA HIS A 38 12.46 15.62 -6.30
C HIS A 38 11.76 14.28 -6.07
N VAL A 39 11.90 13.71 -4.85
CA VAL A 39 11.34 12.40 -4.54
C VAL A 39 10.43 12.48 -3.33
N SER A 40 9.18 12.03 -3.48
CA SER A 40 8.23 11.81 -2.40
C SER A 40 8.16 10.30 -2.13
N LEU A 41 8.84 9.84 -1.08
CA LEU A 41 8.87 8.43 -0.69
C LEU A 41 7.84 8.14 0.39
N PHE A 42 6.92 7.22 0.11
CA PHE A 42 5.89 6.73 1.04
C PHE A 42 6.14 5.25 1.34
N ARG A 43 6.54 4.94 2.58
CA ARG A 43 6.79 3.57 3.04
C ARG A 43 5.54 2.97 3.68
N GLU A 44 5.53 1.65 3.76
CA GLU A 44 4.54 0.93 4.58
C GLU A 44 4.56 1.49 6.03
N GLY A 45 3.39 1.95 6.51
CA GLY A 45 3.24 2.53 7.85
C GLY A 45 3.47 4.05 7.96
N ASP A 46 4.00 4.71 6.93
CA ASP A 46 4.08 6.17 6.88
C ASP A 46 2.66 6.78 6.64
N PRO A 47 2.45 8.06 6.97
CA PRO A 47 1.28 8.79 6.48
C PRO A 47 1.26 8.76 4.95
N HIS A 48 0.26 8.07 4.39
CA HIS A 48 0.22 7.74 2.97
C HIS A 48 -0.99 8.38 2.28
N PRO A 49 -0.86 8.96 1.08
CA PRO A 49 -1.97 9.63 0.40
C PRO A 49 -3.10 8.68 0.00
N VAL A 50 -2.78 7.43 -0.32
CA VAL A 50 -3.75 6.46 -0.83
C VAL A 50 -3.94 5.22 0.05
N ASP A 51 -2.98 4.86 0.93
CA ASP A 51 -3.13 3.74 1.86
C ASP A 51 -4.14 4.07 2.97
N LEU A 52 -4.91 3.08 3.38
CA LEU A 52 -5.96 3.18 4.39
C LEU A 52 -5.53 2.61 5.74
N ALA A 53 -4.31 2.15 5.88
CA ALA A 53 -3.75 1.69 7.14
C ALA A 53 -3.76 2.80 8.20
N TRP A 54 -4.06 2.44 9.44
CA TRP A 54 -4.12 3.37 10.57
C TRP A 54 -5.17 4.48 10.41
N GLN A 55 -6.24 4.21 9.66
CA GLN A 55 -7.37 5.11 9.46
C GLN A 55 -8.67 4.41 9.82
N TRP A 56 -9.53 5.12 10.55
CA TRP A 56 -10.92 4.73 10.71
C TRP A 56 -11.72 5.22 9.51
N TRP A 57 -12.67 4.44 9.06
CA TRP A 57 -13.59 4.85 8.01
C TRP A 57 -15.03 4.93 8.53
N LEU A 58 -15.74 5.96 8.09
CA LEU A 58 -17.12 6.26 8.45
C LEU A 58 -17.89 6.75 7.23
N ALA A 59 -19.17 6.38 7.14
CA ALA A 59 -20.09 7.14 6.29
C ALA A 59 -20.24 8.59 6.80
N PRO A 60 -20.54 9.57 5.92
CA PRO A 60 -20.63 10.97 6.32
C PRO A 60 -21.60 11.24 7.49
N ALA A 61 -22.75 10.54 7.50
CA ALA A 61 -23.71 10.64 8.60
C ALA A 61 -23.14 10.12 9.92
N GLN A 62 -22.43 9.00 9.90
CA GLN A 62 -21.77 8.43 11.09
C GLN A 62 -20.69 9.36 11.64
N PHE A 63 -19.94 10.04 10.77
CA PHE A 63 -18.96 11.03 11.19
C PHE A 63 -19.63 12.27 11.84
N ALA A 64 -20.75 12.73 11.28
CA ALA A 64 -21.53 13.81 11.88
C ALA A 64 -22.07 13.42 13.25
N ASP A 65 -22.55 12.19 13.41
CA ASP A 65 -23.03 11.64 14.67
C ASP A 65 -21.91 11.55 15.70
N LEU A 66 -20.75 10.99 15.33
CA LEU A 66 -19.56 10.93 16.19
C LEU A 66 -19.17 12.33 16.72
N CYS A 67 -19.14 13.34 15.83
CA CYS A 67 -18.83 14.71 16.22
C CYS A 67 -19.89 15.33 17.15
N ARG A 68 -21.16 14.94 17.02
CA ARG A 68 -22.25 15.41 17.86
C ARG A 68 -22.22 14.75 19.25
N GLU A 69 -21.90 13.46 19.31
CA GLU A 69 -21.78 12.69 20.54
C GLU A 69 -20.53 13.08 21.34
N HIS A 70 -19.46 13.50 20.61
CA HIS A 70 -18.19 13.89 21.21
C HIS A 70 -17.80 15.33 20.81
N PRO A 71 -18.54 16.37 21.26
CA PRO A 71 -18.32 17.75 20.82
C PRO A 71 -16.94 18.28 21.21
N GLY A 72 -16.37 17.84 22.34
CA GLY A 72 -15.01 18.21 22.76
C GLY A 72 -13.90 17.65 21.86
N ALA A 73 -14.15 16.54 21.15
CA ALA A 73 -13.20 15.95 20.22
C ALA A 73 -13.44 16.40 18.76
N ALA A 74 -14.60 16.97 18.45
CA ALA A 74 -15.05 17.21 17.08
C ALA A 74 -14.09 18.07 16.24
N ALA A 75 -13.44 19.07 16.83
CA ALA A 75 -12.47 19.92 16.12
C ALA A 75 -11.23 19.13 15.72
N GLU A 76 -10.71 18.30 16.63
CA GLU A 76 -9.53 17.47 16.40
C GLU A 76 -9.81 16.35 15.40
N LEU A 77 -10.98 15.69 15.49
CA LEU A 77 -11.40 14.68 14.53
C LEU A 77 -11.48 15.25 13.11
N ARG A 78 -12.07 16.46 12.95
CA ARG A 78 -12.12 17.14 11.63
C ARG A 78 -10.73 17.49 11.11
N ARG A 79 -9.81 17.89 11.98
CA ARG A 79 -8.42 18.20 11.60
C ARG A 79 -7.69 16.96 11.04
N CYS A 80 -7.98 15.77 11.59
CA CYS A 80 -7.37 14.51 11.19
C CYS A 80 -8.16 13.76 10.11
N ALA A 81 -9.34 14.27 9.73
CA ALA A 81 -10.20 13.64 8.76
C ALA A 81 -9.84 14.04 7.34
N TRP A 82 -9.83 13.04 6.47
CA TRP A 82 -10.01 13.22 5.03
C TRP A 82 -11.49 13.00 4.69
N ILE A 83 -12.10 13.94 3.98
CA ILE A 83 -13.51 13.90 3.59
C ILE A 83 -13.57 13.77 2.08
N GLY A 84 -14.01 12.64 1.59
CA GLY A 84 -14.15 12.33 0.18
C GLY A 84 -15.56 11.88 -0.20
N THR A 85 -15.75 11.61 -1.48
CA THR A 85 -17.04 11.14 -2.03
C THR A 85 -17.46 9.76 -1.51
N ALA A 86 -16.49 8.91 -1.18
CA ALA A 86 -16.74 7.56 -0.65
C ALA A 86 -16.93 7.51 0.87
N GLY A 87 -16.72 8.62 1.59
CA GLY A 87 -16.84 8.67 3.04
C GLY A 87 -15.82 9.56 3.72
N VAL A 88 -15.61 9.32 5.01
CA VAL A 88 -14.67 10.06 5.85
C VAL A 88 -13.65 9.09 6.42
N SER A 89 -12.36 9.35 6.18
CA SER A 89 -11.27 8.61 6.80
C SER A 89 -10.60 9.47 7.87
N ILE A 90 -10.37 8.92 9.05
CA ILE A 90 -9.71 9.61 10.16
C ILE A 90 -8.38 8.91 10.45
N ALA A 91 -7.28 9.58 10.19
CA ALA A 91 -5.94 9.09 10.56
C ALA A 91 -5.78 9.14 12.09
N TYR A 92 -6.17 8.07 12.78
CA TYR A 92 -6.26 8.07 14.24
C TYR A 92 -4.89 8.16 14.93
N THR A 93 -3.82 7.74 14.29
CA THR A 93 -2.45 7.93 14.78
C THR A 93 -2.02 9.40 14.81
N ARG A 94 -2.75 10.29 14.13
CA ARG A 94 -2.51 11.73 14.09
C ARG A 94 -3.43 12.52 15.03
N VAL A 95 -4.39 11.85 15.67
CA VAL A 95 -5.27 12.47 16.66
C VAL A 95 -4.49 12.72 17.93
N ASP A 96 -4.54 13.95 18.42
CA ASP A 96 -3.99 14.33 19.73
C ASP A 96 -5.08 14.14 20.80
N PRO A 97 -4.96 13.13 21.68
CA PRO A 97 -5.93 12.90 22.76
C PRO A 97 -6.12 14.11 23.67
N GLY A 98 -5.07 14.94 23.86
CA GLY A 98 -5.12 16.16 24.68
C GLY A 98 -6.05 17.23 24.11
N ARG A 99 -6.31 17.21 22.80
CA ARG A 99 -7.22 18.13 22.11
C ARG A 99 -8.67 17.65 22.04
N CYS A 100 -8.95 16.48 22.60
CA CYS A 100 -10.29 15.89 22.57
C CYS A 100 -11.17 16.22 23.77
N GLY A 101 -10.79 17.22 24.59
CA GLY A 101 -11.60 17.66 25.74
C GLY A 101 -11.95 16.56 26.73
N GLY A 102 -11.04 15.58 26.94
CA GLY A 102 -11.28 14.41 27.81
C GLY A 102 -12.16 13.32 27.19
N GLN A 103 -12.65 13.48 25.96
CA GLN A 103 -13.60 12.55 25.33
C GLN A 103 -12.90 11.46 24.49
N TRP A 104 -11.57 11.46 24.41
CA TRP A 104 -10.82 10.48 23.61
C TRP A 104 -11.15 9.01 23.93
N PRO A 105 -11.26 8.57 25.21
CA PRO A 105 -11.62 7.18 25.50
C PRO A 105 -12.96 6.75 24.90
N GLY A 106 -13.96 7.63 24.92
CA GLY A 106 -15.27 7.38 24.30
C GLY A 106 -15.18 7.31 22.77
N VAL A 107 -14.42 8.22 22.14
CA VAL A 107 -14.16 8.19 20.69
C VAL A 107 -13.45 6.91 20.30
N ALA A 108 -12.37 6.55 20.99
CA ALA A 108 -11.61 5.34 20.68
C ALA A 108 -12.47 4.06 20.80
N ALA A 109 -13.31 3.99 21.83
CA ALA A 109 -14.25 2.89 22.02
C ALA A 109 -15.29 2.80 20.89
N ALA A 110 -15.89 3.93 20.48
CA ALA A 110 -16.86 4.00 19.39
C ALA A 110 -16.24 3.64 18.03
N MET A 111 -14.94 3.80 17.89
CA MET A 111 -14.20 3.59 16.64
C MET A 111 -13.47 2.25 16.56
N THR A 112 -13.53 1.43 17.61
CA THR A 112 -12.94 0.09 17.60
C THR A 112 -13.50 -0.75 16.43
N GLY A 113 -12.62 -1.37 15.64
CA GLY A 113 -13.02 -2.19 14.50
C GLY A 113 -13.52 -1.40 13.29
N ARG A 114 -13.22 -0.09 13.19
CA ARG A 114 -13.62 0.76 12.07
C ARG A 114 -12.53 0.97 11.01
N GLU A 115 -11.42 0.25 11.08
CA GLU A 115 -10.46 0.23 9.98
C GLU A 115 -11.10 -0.45 8.76
N PRO A 116 -10.90 0.08 7.53
CA PRO A 116 -11.52 -0.49 6.34
C PRO A 116 -10.87 -1.79 5.86
N TYR A 117 -9.79 -2.24 6.53
CA TYR A 117 -9.10 -3.50 6.28
C TYR A 117 -9.71 -4.66 7.08
N GLY A 118 -9.35 -5.89 6.69
CA GLY A 118 -9.75 -7.10 7.39
C GLY A 118 -11.21 -7.51 7.16
N GLY A 119 -11.78 -7.14 6.00
CA GLY A 119 -13.15 -7.44 5.66
C GLY A 119 -14.20 -6.67 6.46
N VAL A 120 -13.79 -5.59 7.15
CA VAL A 120 -14.70 -4.73 7.94
C VAL A 120 -15.71 -4.02 7.05
N VAL A 121 -15.32 -3.70 5.82
CA VAL A 121 -16.24 -3.18 4.80
C VAL A 121 -16.33 -4.15 3.62
N PRO A 122 -17.45 -4.16 2.86
CA PRO A 122 -17.53 -4.95 1.64
C PRO A 122 -16.40 -4.59 0.66
N ALA A 123 -15.90 -5.58 -0.10
CA ALA A 123 -14.82 -5.38 -1.06
C ALA A 123 -15.08 -4.22 -2.04
N SER A 124 -16.32 -4.08 -2.53
CA SER A 124 -16.71 -2.97 -3.40
C SER A 124 -16.58 -1.61 -2.71
N THR A 125 -16.98 -1.49 -1.45
CA THR A 125 -16.82 -0.28 -0.65
C THR A 125 -15.35 0.04 -0.42
N PHE A 126 -14.53 -0.98 -0.12
CA PHE A 126 -13.08 -0.83 0.03
C PHE A 126 -12.45 -0.25 -1.24
N VAL A 127 -12.78 -0.82 -2.41
CA VAL A 127 -12.30 -0.32 -3.70
C VAL A 127 -12.77 1.10 -4.00
N ASP A 128 -14.02 1.45 -3.65
CA ASP A 128 -14.54 2.80 -3.84
C ASP A 128 -13.78 3.84 -2.99
N ILE A 129 -13.45 3.49 -1.74
CA ILE A 129 -12.62 4.35 -0.87
C ILE A 129 -11.22 4.51 -1.49
N LEU A 130 -10.58 3.40 -1.90
CA LEU A 130 -9.27 3.45 -2.55
C LEU A 130 -9.32 4.30 -3.82
N ALA A 131 -10.30 4.07 -4.71
CA ALA A 131 -10.40 4.78 -5.97
C ALA A 131 -10.54 6.30 -5.77
N ALA A 132 -11.30 6.74 -4.76
CA ALA A 132 -11.41 8.15 -4.41
C ALA A 132 -10.05 8.73 -3.96
N ARG A 133 -9.31 8.01 -3.12
CA ARG A 133 -7.98 8.41 -2.65
C ARG A 133 -6.96 8.46 -3.77
N TRP A 134 -6.96 7.43 -4.64
CA TRP A 134 -6.07 7.37 -5.80
C TRP A 134 -6.37 8.48 -6.80
N ALA A 135 -7.65 8.84 -7.01
CA ALA A 135 -8.04 9.93 -7.87
C ALA A 135 -7.59 11.30 -7.32
N GLU A 136 -7.72 11.52 -6.02
CA GLU A 136 -7.23 12.73 -5.35
C GLU A 136 -5.70 12.85 -5.49
N PHE A 137 -4.96 11.77 -5.23
CA PHE A 137 -3.51 11.76 -5.46
C PHE A 137 -3.18 11.98 -6.94
N GLY A 138 -3.91 11.34 -7.86
CA GLY A 138 -3.75 11.54 -9.30
C GLY A 138 -3.89 13.00 -9.73
N ALA A 139 -4.83 13.73 -9.12
CA ALA A 139 -5.08 15.14 -9.40
C ALA A 139 -3.89 16.04 -8.98
N THR A 140 -3.12 15.68 -7.96
CA THR A 140 -1.94 16.47 -7.53
C THR A 140 -0.87 16.58 -8.63
N ALA A 141 -0.94 15.72 -9.65
CA ALA A 141 -0.05 15.85 -10.80
C ALA A 141 -0.17 17.20 -11.52
N ALA A 142 -1.28 17.91 -11.42
CA ALA A 142 -1.47 19.23 -12.02
C ALA A 142 -0.69 20.32 -11.28
N ASP A 143 -0.50 20.16 -9.98
CA ASP A 143 0.07 21.19 -9.10
C ASP A 143 1.60 21.08 -8.93
N SER A 144 2.19 19.97 -9.39
CA SER A 144 3.63 19.75 -9.26
C SER A 144 4.42 20.50 -10.33
N GLU A 145 5.53 21.12 -9.96
CA GLU A 145 6.46 21.78 -10.87
C GLU A 145 7.76 20.97 -10.98
N GLY A 146 8.34 20.87 -12.19
CA GLY A 146 9.66 20.27 -12.38
C GLY A 146 9.65 18.74 -12.50
N ARG A 147 10.76 18.10 -12.07
CA ARG A 147 11.01 16.66 -12.13
C ARG A 147 10.68 16.05 -10.77
N GLU A 148 9.59 15.31 -10.71
CA GLU A 148 9.09 14.69 -9.47
C GLU A 148 8.81 13.21 -9.67
N VAL A 149 9.20 12.39 -8.69
CA VAL A 149 8.88 10.97 -8.61
C VAL A 149 8.28 10.67 -7.24
N ALA A 150 7.05 10.17 -7.23
CA ALA A 150 6.47 9.55 -6.06
C ALA A 150 6.83 8.05 -6.04
N ILE A 151 7.22 7.53 -4.89
CA ILE A 151 7.53 6.10 -4.70
C ILE A 151 6.60 5.54 -3.64
N PHE A 152 5.83 4.51 -3.99
CA PHE A 152 4.93 3.78 -3.09
C PHE A 152 5.47 2.39 -2.81
N ASP A 153 5.54 2.01 -1.54
CA ASP A 153 6.01 0.72 -1.05
C ASP A 153 4.83 -0.18 -0.69
N GLY A 154 4.54 -1.18 -1.53
CA GLY A 154 3.56 -2.25 -1.25
C GLY A 154 2.08 -1.85 -1.29
N THR A 155 1.71 -0.80 -2.01
CA THR A 155 0.38 -0.19 -1.88
C THR A 155 -0.64 -0.69 -2.91
N LEU A 156 -0.24 -0.94 -4.16
CA LEU A 156 -1.17 -1.32 -5.21
C LEU A 156 -1.56 -2.80 -5.13
N LEU A 157 -0.58 -3.71 -5.04
CA LEU A 157 -0.86 -5.15 -5.04
C LEU A 157 -0.96 -5.70 -3.63
N GLN A 158 -0.01 -5.39 -2.74
CA GLN A 158 0.05 -6.03 -1.43
C GLN A 158 -1.24 -5.83 -0.64
N ASN A 159 -1.62 -4.58 -0.37
CA ASN A 159 -2.75 -4.28 0.49
C ASN A 159 -4.08 -4.59 -0.21
N THR A 160 -4.18 -4.29 -1.50
CA THR A 160 -5.42 -4.51 -2.26
C THR A 160 -5.71 -6.00 -2.43
N LEU A 161 -4.70 -6.84 -2.74
CA LEU A 161 -4.92 -8.27 -2.90
C LEU A 161 -5.20 -8.98 -1.57
N VAL A 162 -4.69 -8.48 -0.44
CA VAL A 162 -5.10 -8.99 0.88
C VAL A 162 -6.61 -8.85 1.05
N GLU A 163 -7.17 -7.66 0.78
CA GLU A 163 -8.61 -7.44 0.96
C GLU A 163 -9.46 -8.17 -0.09
N LEU A 164 -9.09 -8.08 -1.36
CA LEU A 164 -9.92 -8.65 -2.42
C LEU A 164 -9.87 -10.17 -2.47
N VAL A 165 -8.71 -10.79 -2.16
CA VAL A 165 -8.57 -12.24 -2.15
C VAL A 165 -9.01 -12.84 -0.82
N LEU A 166 -8.43 -12.39 0.30
CA LEU A 166 -8.61 -13.06 1.58
C LEU A 166 -9.99 -12.81 2.20
N PHE A 167 -10.55 -11.61 1.99
CA PHE A 167 -11.83 -11.21 2.58
C PHE A 167 -12.95 -11.08 1.56
N GLY A 168 -12.64 -10.58 0.36
CA GLY A 168 -13.62 -10.41 -0.72
C GLY A 168 -13.87 -11.66 -1.56
N GLU A 169 -12.98 -12.66 -1.48
CA GLU A 169 -13.02 -13.88 -2.33
C GLU A 169 -13.22 -13.56 -3.82
N CYS A 170 -12.67 -12.41 -4.26
CA CYS A 170 -12.83 -11.90 -5.62
C CYS A 170 -12.00 -12.75 -6.61
N ASP A 171 -12.59 -12.98 -7.79
CA ASP A 171 -11.86 -13.61 -8.89
C ASP A 171 -10.88 -12.64 -9.59
N ALA A 172 -9.98 -13.17 -10.39
CA ALA A 172 -8.97 -12.38 -11.09
C ALA A 172 -9.57 -11.35 -12.07
N ALA A 173 -10.73 -11.61 -12.64
CA ALA A 173 -11.41 -10.67 -13.54
C ALA A 173 -11.90 -9.44 -12.77
N THR A 174 -12.55 -9.63 -11.64
CA THR A 174 -13.00 -8.57 -10.72
C THR A 174 -11.81 -7.78 -10.22
N ILE A 175 -10.78 -8.46 -9.72
CA ILE A 175 -9.53 -7.81 -9.25
C ILE A 175 -8.89 -6.98 -10.36
N THR A 176 -8.82 -7.51 -11.58
CA THR A 176 -8.30 -6.77 -12.75
C THR A 176 -9.09 -5.49 -13.01
N ALA A 177 -10.41 -5.56 -13.00
CA ALA A 177 -11.27 -4.40 -13.23
C ALA A 177 -11.05 -3.32 -12.16
N ASP A 178 -10.97 -3.72 -10.90
CA ASP A 178 -10.74 -2.81 -9.77
C ASP A 178 -9.35 -2.16 -9.83
N LEU A 179 -8.29 -2.94 -10.05
CA LEU A 179 -6.93 -2.41 -10.17
C LEU A 179 -6.77 -1.51 -11.40
N ARG A 180 -7.42 -1.82 -12.53
CA ARG A 180 -7.45 -0.90 -13.69
C ARG A 180 -8.04 0.44 -13.35
N ARG A 181 -9.07 0.48 -12.52
CA ARG A 181 -9.70 1.72 -12.03
C ARG A 181 -8.71 2.54 -11.19
N LEU A 182 -7.96 1.90 -10.27
CA LEU A 182 -6.94 2.57 -9.46
C LEU A 182 -5.79 3.10 -10.34
N VAL A 183 -5.27 2.29 -11.24
CA VAL A 183 -4.18 2.68 -12.15
C VAL A 183 -4.60 3.83 -13.08
N ALA A 184 -5.83 3.79 -13.61
CA ALA A 184 -6.37 4.86 -14.44
C ALA A 184 -6.44 6.19 -13.69
N ALA A 185 -6.80 6.17 -12.39
CA ALA A 185 -6.89 7.35 -11.55
C ALA A 185 -5.54 8.09 -11.40
N VAL A 186 -4.42 7.38 -11.45
CA VAL A 186 -3.07 7.95 -11.34
C VAL A 186 -2.33 8.01 -12.68
N SER A 187 -3.02 7.84 -13.80
CA SER A 187 -2.41 7.93 -15.14
C SER A 187 -1.64 9.24 -15.41
N PRO A 188 -2.01 10.42 -14.83
CA PRO A 188 -1.22 11.63 -14.96
C PRO A 188 0.20 11.52 -14.38
N TRP A 189 0.39 10.67 -13.38
CA TRP A 189 1.69 10.34 -12.81
C TRP A 189 2.47 9.30 -13.62
N ARG A 190 1.93 8.78 -14.72
CA ARG A 190 2.55 7.75 -15.57
C ARG A 190 3.14 6.60 -14.75
N PRO A 191 2.31 5.79 -14.07
CA PRO A 191 2.75 4.78 -13.12
C PRO A 191 3.62 3.70 -13.79
N VAL A 192 4.63 3.24 -13.05
CA VAL A 192 5.45 2.09 -13.38
C VAL A 192 5.53 1.19 -12.17
N LEU A 193 5.39 -0.12 -12.35
CA LEU A 193 5.43 -1.09 -11.27
C LEU A 193 6.69 -1.95 -11.37
N LEU A 194 7.43 -2.05 -10.29
CA LEU A 194 8.52 -2.99 -10.09
C LEU A 194 8.07 -4.06 -9.11
N ARG A 195 8.00 -5.32 -9.56
CA ARG A 195 7.69 -6.45 -8.70
C ARG A 195 8.97 -7.17 -8.30
N LEU A 196 9.22 -7.23 -7.00
CA LEU A 196 10.35 -7.97 -6.44
C LEU A 196 9.96 -9.43 -6.26
N VAL A 197 10.64 -10.31 -7.01
CA VAL A 197 10.34 -11.74 -7.04
C VAL A 197 11.49 -12.49 -6.35
N PRO A 198 11.30 -12.99 -5.12
CA PRO A 198 12.28 -13.82 -4.46
C PRO A 198 12.34 -15.19 -5.11
N ALA A 199 13.54 -15.73 -5.29
CA ALA A 199 13.75 -17.08 -5.81
C ALA A 199 13.07 -18.13 -4.90
N GLU A 200 13.13 -17.90 -3.58
CA GLU A 200 12.57 -18.78 -2.56
C GLU A 200 11.64 -17.98 -1.64
N PRO A 201 10.32 -17.96 -1.90
CA PRO A 201 9.37 -17.20 -1.08
C PRO A 201 9.42 -17.54 0.41
N GLY A 202 9.59 -18.83 0.75
CA GLY A 202 9.70 -19.26 2.14
C GLY A 202 10.93 -18.71 2.86
N ALA A 203 12.05 -18.56 2.15
CA ALA A 203 13.26 -17.98 2.71
C ALA A 203 13.10 -16.47 2.94
N ALA A 204 12.40 -15.75 2.05
CA ALA A 204 12.08 -14.33 2.22
C ALA A 204 11.21 -14.09 3.45
N VAL A 205 10.14 -14.88 3.62
CA VAL A 205 9.26 -14.84 4.79
C VAL A 205 10.04 -15.16 6.08
N ALA A 206 10.90 -16.18 6.06
CA ALA A 206 11.71 -16.54 7.21
C ALA A 206 12.71 -15.42 7.59
N ALA A 207 13.28 -14.73 6.58
CA ALA A 207 14.20 -13.62 6.82
C ALA A 207 13.50 -12.43 7.50
N VAL A 208 12.33 -12.01 7.02
CA VAL A 208 11.58 -10.91 7.63
C VAL A 208 11.05 -11.28 9.02
N SER A 209 10.70 -12.56 9.25
CA SER A 209 10.26 -13.04 10.57
C SER A 209 11.35 -12.87 11.62
N ARG A 210 12.61 -13.13 11.26
CA ARG A 210 13.75 -12.92 12.17
C ARG A 210 14.04 -11.46 12.48
N GLN A 211 13.63 -10.55 11.60
CA GLN A 211 13.84 -9.10 11.78
C GLN A 211 12.71 -8.44 12.58
N ARG A 212 11.49 -8.99 12.47
CA ARG A 212 10.29 -8.45 13.15
C ARG A 212 10.08 -9.19 14.46
N VAL A 213 10.80 -8.76 15.50
CA VAL A 213 10.66 -9.29 16.85
C VAL A 213 9.77 -8.40 17.70
N ASP A 214 9.07 -8.99 18.69
CA ASP A 214 8.32 -8.25 19.70
C ASP A 214 9.25 -7.55 20.72
N ALA A 215 8.66 -6.86 21.70
CA ALA A 215 9.41 -6.19 22.76
C ALA A 215 10.31 -7.15 23.58
N ASP A 216 9.96 -8.45 23.61
CA ASP A 216 10.73 -9.49 24.28
C ASP A 216 11.80 -10.14 23.38
N GLY A 217 11.98 -9.64 22.14
CA GLY A 217 12.90 -10.19 21.15
C GLY A 217 12.44 -11.48 20.47
N ARG A 218 11.14 -11.84 20.58
CA ARG A 218 10.58 -13.06 20.00
C ARG A 218 10.02 -12.81 18.60
N PRO A 219 10.29 -13.69 17.60
CA PRO A 219 9.81 -13.53 16.23
C PRO A 219 8.33 -13.95 16.05
N ARG A 220 7.42 -13.28 16.77
CA ARG A 220 5.98 -13.60 16.74
C ARG A 220 5.24 -13.11 15.50
N TRP A 221 5.89 -12.29 14.66
CA TRP A 221 5.23 -11.74 13.49
C TRP A 221 4.69 -12.83 12.55
N ARG A 222 5.46 -13.91 12.35
CA ARG A 222 5.05 -15.00 11.46
C ARG A 222 3.79 -15.70 12.00
N ASP A 223 3.78 -16.03 13.27
CA ASP A 223 2.65 -16.73 13.88
C ASP A 223 1.39 -15.86 13.80
N ALA A 224 1.51 -14.56 14.11
CA ALA A 224 0.39 -13.63 14.02
C ALA A 224 -0.17 -13.50 12.58
N VAL A 225 0.69 -13.50 11.55
CA VAL A 225 0.24 -13.42 10.16
C VAL A 225 -0.30 -14.77 9.67
N GLU A 226 0.24 -15.90 10.14
CA GLU A 226 -0.34 -17.23 9.87
C GLU A 226 -1.75 -17.34 10.45
N ASP A 227 -1.93 -16.97 11.72
CA ASP A 227 -3.23 -16.99 12.39
C ASP A 227 -4.23 -16.04 11.68
N TYR A 228 -3.79 -14.81 11.40
CA TYR A 228 -4.59 -13.85 10.65
C TYR A 228 -5.03 -14.39 9.29
N THR A 229 -4.12 -15.03 8.54
CA THR A 229 -4.45 -15.58 7.23
C THR A 229 -5.40 -16.77 7.33
N ALA A 230 -5.17 -17.66 8.31
CA ALA A 230 -6.02 -18.83 8.54
C ALA A 230 -7.46 -18.44 8.94
N ASP A 231 -7.63 -17.30 9.60
CA ASP A 231 -8.93 -16.80 10.04
C ASP A 231 -9.73 -16.07 8.94
N THR A 232 -9.22 -15.99 7.71
CA THR A 232 -9.92 -15.32 6.60
C THR A 232 -10.99 -16.21 5.95
N PRO A 233 -12.03 -15.63 5.30
CA PRO A 233 -13.01 -16.38 4.51
C PRO A 233 -12.35 -17.27 3.47
N TRP A 234 -11.38 -16.74 2.71
CA TRP A 234 -10.66 -17.48 1.69
C TRP A 234 -9.96 -18.74 2.25
N ALA A 235 -9.22 -18.62 3.34
CA ALA A 235 -8.51 -19.74 3.93
C ALA A 235 -9.49 -20.81 4.45
N ARG A 236 -10.58 -20.39 5.07
CA ARG A 236 -11.64 -21.32 5.54
C ARG A 236 -12.29 -22.07 4.38
N ALA A 237 -12.59 -21.38 3.25
CA ALA A 237 -13.15 -21.99 2.06
C ALA A 237 -12.19 -23.04 1.43
N GLN A 238 -10.88 -22.85 1.59
CA GLN A 238 -9.85 -23.79 1.16
C GLN A 238 -9.51 -24.89 2.20
N GLY A 239 -10.13 -24.84 3.38
CA GLY A 239 -9.82 -25.77 4.49
C GLY A 239 -8.41 -25.59 5.06
N LEU A 240 -7.82 -24.40 4.91
CA LEU A 240 -6.48 -24.07 5.38
C LEU A 240 -6.48 -23.70 6.86
N THR A 241 -5.41 -24.07 7.55
CA THR A 241 -5.17 -23.74 8.96
C THR A 241 -3.73 -23.28 9.15
N ALA A 242 -3.42 -22.64 10.28
CA ALA A 242 -2.04 -22.39 10.67
C ALA A 242 -1.39 -23.69 11.22
N PRO A 243 -0.06 -23.94 10.98
CA PRO A 243 0.76 -23.20 10.03
C PRO A 243 0.51 -23.66 8.60
N GLY A 244 0.73 -22.75 7.64
CA GLY A 244 0.67 -23.06 6.20
C GLY A 244 -0.25 -22.16 5.40
N ALA A 245 -1.23 -21.51 6.04
CA ALA A 245 -2.19 -20.63 5.40
C ALA A 245 -1.49 -19.45 4.69
N LEU A 246 -0.48 -18.83 5.32
CA LEU A 246 0.28 -17.74 4.73
C LEU A 246 0.99 -18.18 3.43
N MET A 247 1.69 -19.31 3.45
CA MET A 247 2.43 -19.76 2.26
C MET A 247 1.48 -20.18 1.14
N ALA A 248 0.33 -20.78 1.46
CA ALA A 248 -0.71 -21.09 0.49
C ALA A 248 -1.26 -19.80 -0.15
N TYR A 249 -1.55 -18.78 0.66
CA TYR A 249 -1.98 -17.48 0.16
C TYR A 249 -0.93 -16.82 -0.73
N LEU A 250 0.35 -16.80 -0.34
CA LEU A 250 1.41 -16.20 -1.14
C LEU A 250 1.58 -16.91 -2.50
N GLY A 251 1.44 -18.23 -2.53
CA GLY A 251 1.44 -19.01 -3.79
C GLY A 251 0.22 -18.66 -4.66
N HIS A 252 -0.97 -18.59 -4.08
CA HIS A 252 -2.18 -18.18 -4.78
C HIS A 252 -2.08 -16.73 -5.27
N ARG A 253 -1.59 -15.81 -4.44
CA ARG A 253 -1.36 -14.42 -4.82
C ARG A 253 -0.44 -14.31 -6.04
N GLN A 254 0.65 -15.10 -6.11
CA GLN A 254 1.55 -15.10 -7.28
C GLN A 254 0.81 -15.53 -8.56
N GLN A 255 -0.11 -16.51 -8.48
CA GLN A 255 -0.94 -16.91 -9.61
C GLN A 255 -1.88 -15.78 -10.05
N VAL A 256 -2.56 -15.17 -9.10
CA VAL A 256 -3.42 -14.00 -9.37
C VAL A 256 -2.61 -12.86 -9.99
N GLU A 257 -1.44 -12.52 -9.44
CA GLU A 257 -0.56 -11.47 -10.01
C GLU A 257 -0.13 -11.78 -11.45
N ALA A 258 0.20 -13.05 -11.75
CA ALA A 258 0.57 -13.46 -13.12
C ALA A 258 -0.59 -13.30 -14.11
N GLU A 259 -1.83 -13.48 -13.66
CA GLU A 259 -3.01 -13.33 -14.49
C GLU A 259 -3.39 -11.86 -14.69
N ILE A 260 -3.33 -11.03 -13.64
CA ILE A 260 -3.81 -9.65 -13.67
C ILE A 260 -2.81 -8.67 -14.28
N LEU A 261 -1.51 -8.80 -14.00
CA LEU A 261 -0.49 -7.82 -14.41
C LEU A 261 -0.45 -7.55 -15.92
N PRO A 262 -0.53 -8.56 -16.81
CA PRO A 262 -0.55 -8.33 -18.25
C PRO A 262 -1.74 -7.50 -18.73
N ASN A 263 -2.81 -7.44 -17.92
CA ASN A 263 -4.05 -6.76 -18.22
C ASN A 263 -4.16 -5.35 -17.64
N LEU A 264 -3.17 -4.90 -16.84
CA LEU A 264 -3.17 -3.55 -16.25
C LEU A 264 -2.60 -2.52 -17.23
N PRO A 265 -3.19 -1.30 -17.32
CA PRO A 265 -2.75 -0.25 -18.23
C PRO A 265 -1.53 0.52 -17.64
N LEU A 266 -0.50 -0.19 -17.23
CA LEU A 266 0.75 0.37 -16.73
C LEU A 266 1.94 -0.46 -17.23
N ARG A 267 3.13 0.15 -17.22
CA ARG A 267 4.37 -0.59 -17.46
C ARG A 267 4.80 -1.28 -16.18
N TRP A 268 5.22 -2.52 -16.29
CA TRP A 268 5.74 -3.26 -15.15
C TRP A 268 6.96 -4.11 -15.54
N ALA A 269 7.76 -4.46 -14.53
CA ALA A 269 8.90 -5.36 -14.67
C ALA A 269 9.10 -6.18 -13.40
N ASP A 270 9.51 -7.41 -13.57
CA ASP A 270 10.01 -8.24 -12.48
C ASP A 270 11.49 -7.96 -12.26
N LEU A 271 11.86 -7.82 -11.00
CA LEU A 271 13.24 -7.78 -10.57
C LEU A 271 13.49 -8.94 -9.59
N PRO A 272 14.60 -9.67 -9.73
CA PRO A 272 14.97 -10.67 -8.74
C PRO A 272 15.12 -9.98 -7.38
N SER A 273 14.46 -10.54 -6.35
CA SER A 273 14.52 -9.95 -5.02
C SER A 273 15.94 -10.11 -4.44
N PRO A 274 16.50 -9.05 -3.84
CA PRO A 274 17.79 -9.16 -3.14
C PRO A 274 17.65 -9.83 -1.76
N ALA A 275 16.47 -10.32 -1.42
CA ALA A 275 16.16 -10.90 -0.13
C ALA A 275 17.04 -12.11 0.21
N GLY A 276 17.68 -12.04 1.37
CA GLY A 276 18.41 -13.18 1.96
C GLY A 276 19.90 -13.25 1.67
N SER A 277 20.48 -12.38 0.80
CA SER A 277 21.91 -12.39 0.50
C SER A 277 22.47 -10.97 0.30
N THR A 278 23.56 -10.66 0.99
CA THR A 278 24.34 -9.44 0.74
C THR A 278 25.05 -9.47 -0.61
N GLU A 279 25.35 -10.66 -1.14
CA GLU A 279 26.00 -10.86 -2.44
C GLU A 279 25.10 -10.58 -3.63
N SER A 280 23.78 -10.63 -3.46
CA SER A 280 22.81 -10.37 -4.53
C SER A 280 22.53 -8.88 -4.78
N TRP A 281 23.02 -7.98 -3.91
CA TRP A 281 22.73 -6.53 -4.04
C TRP A 281 23.40 -5.88 -5.25
N GLY A 282 24.65 -6.23 -5.59
CA GLY A 282 25.36 -5.61 -6.71
C GLY A 282 24.65 -5.80 -8.06
N PRO A 283 24.34 -7.04 -8.49
CA PRO A 283 23.56 -7.28 -9.69
C PRO A 283 22.16 -6.67 -9.65
N PHE A 284 21.51 -6.70 -8.47
CA PHE A 284 20.19 -6.09 -8.28
C PHE A 284 20.25 -4.58 -8.46
N GLU A 285 21.21 -3.88 -7.86
CA GLU A 285 21.38 -2.44 -8.02
C GLU A 285 21.62 -2.06 -9.48
N GLY A 286 22.34 -2.88 -10.25
CA GLY A 286 22.50 -2.70 -11.68
C GLY A 286 21.15 -2.73 -12.41
N SER A 287 20.36 -3.78 -12.21
CA SER A 287 19.05 -3.93 -12.82
C SER A 287 18.08 -2.82 -12.39
N LEU A 288 18.07 -2.46 -11.11
CA LEU A 288 17.28 -1.34 -10.59
C LEU A 288 17.71 -0.03 -11.25
N THR A 289 19.01 0.22 -11.35
CA THR A 289 19.56 1.43 -11.98
C THR A 289 19.15 1.55 -13.45
N ASP A 290 19.15 0.44 -14.20
CA ASP A 290 18.74 0.44 -15.61
C ASP A 290 17.26 0.81 -15.77
N VAL A 291 16.39 0.28 -14.91
CA VAL A 291 14.97 0.64 -14.89
C VAL A 291 14.79 2.12 -14.53
N LEU A 292 15.43 2.59 -13.48
CA LEU A 292 15.35 3.99 -13.04
C LEU A 292 15.92 4.95 -14.11
N ALA A 293 17.02 4.57 -14.76
CA ALA A 293 17.57 5.34 -15.87
C ALA A 293 16.61 5.38 -17.07
N GLY A 294 15.87 4.30 -17.33
CA GLY A 294 14.80 4.28 -18.32
C GLY A 294 13.66 5.24 -17.97
N LEU A 295 13.27 5.32 -16.69
CA LEU A 295 12.26 6.27 -16.20
C LEU A 295 12.68 7.73 -16.39
N VAL A 296 13.97 8.03 -16.20
CA VAL A 296 14.52 9.39 -16.34
C VAL A 296 14.77 9.77 -17.80
N ARG A 297 15.18 8.81 -18.67
CA ARG A 297 15.53 9.06 -20.09
C ARG A 297 14.33 9.23 -21.04
N GLN A 298 13.18 8.69 -20.75
CA GLN A 298 11.97 8.79 -21.62
C GLN A 298 11.35 10.20 -21.63
N GLN A 299 12.20 11.22 -21.56
CA GLN A 299 11.88 12.63 -21.58
C GLN A 299 12.18 13.31 -22.93
N VAL A 300 12.80 12.60 -23.88
CA VAL A 300 13.27 13.14 -25.17
C VAL A 300 12.64 12.30 -26.30
N GLY A 301 11.32 12.40 -26.42
CA GLY A 301 10.58 11.79 -27.53
C GLY A 301 9.24 12.48 -27.71
#